data_a498e3e40776a219372198b000e9df51
#
_entry.id   a498e3e40776a219372198b000e9df51
#
_cell.length_a   1.000
_cell.length_b   1.000
_cell.length_c   1.000
_cell.angle_alpha   90.00
_cell.angle_beta   90.00
_cell.angle_gamma   90.00
#
_symmetry.space_group_name_H-M   'P 1'
#
loop_
_entity.id
_entity.type
_entity.pdbx_description
1 polymer ?
#
loop_
_entity_poly.entity_id
_entity_poly.type
_entity_poly.pdbx_seq_one_letter_code
_entity_poly.pdbx_strand_id
1 'polypeptide(L)'
;MKHVLIQERKSLFLFLRYLLLLFVIPTELIAQSITISGTVTDSNKEAVIGANVVLKGTSTGTITDIKGKYQLTVPEDGILIFSSVGYTSQEIAVNKRQIINVTLSDDIMLIDEVVVVGYGTVRKSDLTGSVGKVTTRELNQLSTIDIGQAIAGRVAGVDVTSNSGAPGAGTKIRVRGYGTINSSDPLYVVDGFPVSDIDYLSPQDIESLEILKDASATAIYGSRGANGVVLIKTKGGQYNSKTSINATAYISMAKTTKHMNLLNAWEFATLKKELAANSNTPLSARDEAMYNYVIDNKYEGTNWEDEVARTGYSQNYNLDINGGTDRQTFSIGATYAKQEGILKYNSMDILTGRINNTYKLPLGLTLGINAVYSHRSS
;
A
#
# COMPACT_ATOMS: atom_id res chain seq x y z
N MET A 1 57.83 47.14 -22.81
CA MET A 1 56.38 46.99 -22.73
C MET A 1 55.89 45.61 -22.26
N LYS A 2 56.52 44.50 -22.59
CA LYS A 2 56.06 43.17 -22.17
C LYS A 2 56.21 42.83 -20.65
N HIS A 3 57.15 43.43 -19.96
CA HIS A 3 57.40 43.17 -18.52
C HIS A 3 56.39 43.86 -17.59
N VAL A 4 55.82 44.98 -17.95
CA VAL A 4 54.84 45.72 -17.14
C VAL A 4 53.49 45.03 -17.15
N LEU A 5 53.06 44.45 -18.29
CA LEU A 5 51.80 43.73 -18.43
C LEU A 5 51.77 42.40 -17.67
N ILE A 6 52.90 41.77 -17.41
CA ILE A 6 52.98 40.49 -16.64
C ILE A 6 52.92 40.81 -15.14
N GLN A 7 53.37 41.93 -14.68
CA GLN A 7 53.33 42.31 -13.27
C GLN A 7 51.90 42.70 -12.85
N GLU A 8 51.19 43.44 -13.71
CA GLU A 8 49.76 43.74 -13.44
C GLU A 8 48.85 42.52 -13.42
N ARG A 9 49.06 41.54 -14.30
CA ARG A 9 48.31 40.29 -14.28
C ARG A 9 48.55 39.49 -13.00
N LYS A 10 49.74 39.47 -12.46
CA LYS A 10 50.03 38.78 -11.18
C LYS A 10 49.37 39.49 -10.00
N SER A 11 49.35 40.84 -9.99
CA SER A 11 48.64 41.60 -8.97
C SER A 11 47.11 41.39 -9.02
N LEU A 12 46.52 41.35 -10.22
CA LEU A 12 45.10 41.09 -10.40
C LEU A 12 44.72 39.69 -9.97
N PHE A 13 45.57 38.67 -10.27
CA PHE A 13 45.34 37.30 -9.84
C PHE A 13 45.47 37.12 -8.31
N LEU A 14 46.40 37.81 -7.68
CA LEU A 14 46.55 37.87 -6.23
C LEU A 14 45.33 38.54 -5.58
N PHE A 15 44.86 39.65 -6.14
CA PHE A 15 43.68 40.37 -5.66
C PHE A 15 42.39 39.49 -5.79
N LEU A 16 42.21 38.82 -6.92
CA LEU A 16 41.09 37.89 -7.14
C LEU A 16 41.13 36.69 -6.17
N ARG A 17 42.34 36.22 -5.85
CA ARG A 17 42.55 35.12 -4.91
C ARG A 17 42.22 35.51 -3.47
N TYR A 18 42.55 36.74 -3.06
CA TYR A 18 42.18 37.28 -1.75
C TYR A 18 40.69 37.65 -1.69
N LEU A 19 40.10 38.13 -2.78
CA LEU A 19 38.68 38.36 -2.88
C LEU A 19 37.88 37.05 -2.78
N LEU A 20 38.35 35.95 -3.41
CA LEU A 20 37.78 34.64 -3.31
C LEU A 20 37.91 34.04 -1.89
N LEU A 21 39.01 34.31 -1.18
CA LEU A 21 39.22 33.89 0.20
C LEU A 21 38.31 34.63 1.18
N LEU A 22 37.94 35.88 0.87
CA LEU A 22 36.97 36.64 1.68
C LEU A 22 35.54 36.13 1.57
N PHE A 23 35.19 35.42 0.48
CA PHE A 23 33.88 34.81 0.26
C PHE A 23 33.74 33.42 0.89
N VAL A 24 34.83 32.83 1.39
CA VAL A 24 34.84 31.48 2.02
C VAL A 24 34.92 31.58 3.56
N ILE A 25 34.70 32.76 4.15
CA ILE A 25 34.49 32.81 5.59
C ILE A 25 33.07 32.26 5.83
N PRO A 26 32.93 31.05 6.42
CA PRO A 26 31.61 30.59 6.86
C PRO A 26 31.22 31.60 7.95
N THR A 27 30.20 32.41 7.67
CA THR A 27 29.46 33.10 8.72
C THR A 27 28.71 31.97 9.47
N GLU A 28 29.37 31.41 10.47
CA GLU A 28 28.64 30.66 11.47
C GLU A 28 27.68 31.66 12.12
N LEU A 29 26.44 31.69 11.63
CA LEU A 29 25.35 32.26 12.39
C LEU A 29 25.27 31.41 13.65
N ILE A 30 25.82 31.88 14.75
CA ILE A 30 25.62 31.34 16.07
C ILE A 30 24.14 31.59 16.36
N ALA A 31 23.30 30.63 15.98
CA ALA A 31 21.91 30.61 16.39
C ALA A 31 21.92 30.50 17.91
N GLN A 32 21.56 31.58 18.59
CA GLN A 32 21.40 31.54 20.05
C GLN A 32 20.36 30.50 20.38
N SER A 33 20.80 29.42 21.01
CA SER A 33 19.91 28.35 21.47
C SER A 33 19.42 28.69 22.88
N ILE A 34 18.13 28.51 23.09
CA ILE A 34 17.48 28.72 24.39
C ILE A 34 16.84 27.39 24.84
N THR A 35 16.95 27.13 26.13
CA THR A 35 16.25 25.97 26.72
C THR A 35 14.84 26.40 27.12
N ILE A 36 13.87 25.74 26.50
CA ILE A 36 12.45 25.97 26.74
C ILE A 36 11.91 24.84 27.62
N SER A 37 11.04 25.21 28.52
CA SER A 37 10.26 24.26 29.34
C SER A 37 8.78 24.65 29.30
N GLY A 38 7.92 23.70 29.62
CA GLY A 38 6.49 23.97 29.68
C GLY A 38 5.69 22.74 30.02
N THR A 39 4.38 22.91 30.01
CA THR A 39 3.42 21.83 30.28
C THR A 39 2.44 21.75 29.10
N VAL A 40 2.17 20.53 28.66
CA VAL A 40 1.16 20.24 27.64
C VAL A 40 -0.06 19.65 28.38
N THR A 41 -1.22 20.31 28.20
CA THR A 41 -2.50 19.89 28.79
C THR A 41 -3.54 19.71 27.69
N ASP A 42 -4.60 19.02 28.00
CA ASP A 42 -5.80 18.94 27.16
C ASP A 42 -6.82 20.06 27.46
N SER A 43 -7.98 20.02 26.82
CA SER A 43 -9.09 20.97 27.03
C SER A 43 -9.69 20.91 28.45
N ASN A 44 -9.52 19.80 29.15
CA ASN A 44 -9.98 19.58 30.52
C ASN A 44 -8.91 19.96 31.55
N LYS A 45 -7.73 20.49 31.11
CA LYS A 45 -6.55 20.80 31.96
C LYS A 45 -5.86 19.55 32.52
N GLU A 46 -6.09 18.37 31.94
CA GLU A 46 -5.36 17.16 32.28
C GLU A 46 -4.02 17.12 31.54
N ALA A 47 -3.00 16.51 32.12
CA ALA A 47 -1.67 16.43 31.55
C ALA A 47 -1.66 15.46 30.37
N VAL A 48 -1.20 15.91 29.19
CA VAL A 48 -1.01 15.03 28.02
C VAL A 48 0.35 14.34 28.11
N ILE A 49 0.32 13.06 28.47
CA ILE A 49 1.51 12.22 28.64
C ILE A 49 2.01 11.72 27.28
N GLY A 50 3.34 11.76 27.04
CA GLY A 50 3.93 11.25 25.81
C GLY A 50 3.65 12.09 24.56
N ALA A 51 3.22 13.35 24.71
CA ALA A 51 3.08 14.25 23.58
C ALA A 51 4.47 14.56 22.99
N ASN A 52 4.57 14.51 21.67
CA ASN A 52 5.78 14.86 20.94
C ASN A 52 5.91 16.38 20.83
N VAL A 53 7.10 16.90 21.14
CA VAL A 53 7.47 18.31 21.01
C VAL A 53 8.70 18.35 20.11
N VAL A 54 8.54 18.78 18.86
CA VAL A 54 9.60 18.72 17.83
C VAL A 54 9.85 20.10 17.24
N LEU A 55 11.10 20.43 17.00
CA LEU A 55 11.48 21.64 16.25
C LEU A 55 11.18 21.45 14.76
N LYS A 56 10.34 22.30 14.21
CA LYS A 56 9.90 22.24 12.81
C LYS A 56 11.07 22.19 11.83
N GLY A 57 11.03 21.22 10.92
CA GLY A 57 12.07 21.03 9.90
C GLY A 57 13.34 20.30 10.36
N THR A 58 13.34 19.77 11.60
CA THR A 58 14.47 19.01 12.14
C THR A 58 13.99 17.72 12.82
N SER A 59 14.94 16.86 13.20
CA SER A 59 14.67 15.67 14.06
C SER A 59 14.86 15.98 15.55
N THR A 60 15.13 17.22 15.93
CA THR A 60 15.34 17.61 17.32
C THR A 60 13.99 17.70 18.04
N GLY A 61 13.79 16.88 19.05
CA GLY A 61 12.52 16.85 19.80
C GLY A 61 12.65 16.15 21.14
N THR A 62 11.57 16.22 21.91
CA THR A 62 11.39 15.55 23.19
C THR A 62 9.94 15.08 23.35
N ILE A 63 9.67 14.31 24.39
CA ILE A 63 8.31 13.89 24.75
C ILE A 63 7.95 14.41 26.13
N THR A 64 6.67 14.61 26.40
CA THR A 64 6.19 15.02 27.73
C THR A 64 6.23 13.87 28.73
N ASP A 65 6.53 14.19 29.98
CA ASP A 65 6.52 13.27 31.10
C ASP A 65 5.09 12.95 31.64
N ILE A 66 5.00 12.17 32.71
CA ILE A 66 3.72 11.79 33.35
C ILE A 66 2.92 12.97 33.91
N LYS A 67 3.53 14.15 34.00
CA LYS A 67 2.89 15.41 34.43
C LYS A 67 2.69 16.37 33.27
N GLY A 68 2.87 15.89 32.01
CA GLY A 68 2.77 16.69 30.82
C GLY A 68 3.92 17.69 30.65
N LYS A 69 5.00 17.62 31.43
CA LYS A 69 6.12 18.57 31.34
C LYS A 69 7.12 18.13 30.28
N TYR A 70 7.70 19.12 29.62
CA TYR A 70 8.76 18.92 28.62
C TYR A 70 9.88 19.94 28.81
N GLN A 71 11.06 19.63 28.29
CA GLN A 71 12.21 20.53 28.21
C GLN A 71 12.96 20.23 26.92
N LEU A 72 13.29 21.28 26.15
CA LEU A 72 13.96 21.17 24.86
C LEU A 72 14.82 22.40 24.60
N THR A 73 16.03 22.21 24.06
CA THR A 73 16.93 23.29 23.66
C THR A 73 16.81 23.51 22.16
N VAL A 74 16.44 24.73 21.76
CA VAL A 74 16.15 25.09 20.36
C VAL A 74 16.60 26.51 20.06
N PRO A 75 16.73 26.92 18.78
CA PRO A 75 16.96 28.30 18.39
C PRO A 75 15.85 29.23 18.88
N GLU A 76 16.20 30.48 19.24
CA GLU A 76 15.26 31.48 19.76
C GLU A 76 14.10 31.84 18.82
N ASP A 77 14.32 31.68 17.52
CA ASP A 77 13.35 31.94 16.43
C ASP A 77 12.68 30.66 15.89
N GLY A 78 12.92 29.52 16.55
CA GLY A 78 12.37 28.23 16.16
C GLY A 78 10.84 28.17 16.27
N ILE A 79 10.24 27.23 15.55
CA ILE A 79 8.81 26.86 15.67
C ILE A 79 8.73 25.47 16.23
N LEU A 80 7.99 25.28 17.32
CA LEU A 80 7.74 23.97 17.91
C LEU A 80 6.42 23.41 17.40
N ILE A 81 6.44 22.13 17.09
CA ILE A 81 5.23 21.35 16.75
C ILE A 81 4.91 20.45 17.93
N PHE A 82 3.73 20.64 18.48
CA PHE A 82 3.18 19.80 19.56
C PHE A 82 2.17 18.84 18.94
N SER A 83 2.36 17.55 19.14
CA SER A 83 1.45 16.53 18.60
C SER A 83 1.30 15.36 19.57
N SER A 84 0.08 14.84 19.66
CA SER A 84 -0.22 13.62 20.42
C SER A 84 -1.40 12.89 19.78
N VAL A 85 -1.47 11.57 19.98
CA VAL A 85 -2.58 10.76 19.45
C VAL A 85 -3.88 11.21 20.08
N GLY A 86 -4.89 11.54 19.27
CA GLY A 86 -6.19 12.04 19.73
C GLY A 86 -6.28 13.55 19.91
N TYR A 87 -5.24 14.30 19.54
CA TYR A 87 -5.19 15.76 19.65
C TYR A 87 -4.80 16.43 18.34
N THR A 88 -5.36 17.61 18.08
CA THR A 88 -4.98 18.45 16.95
C THR A 88 -3.56 19.00 17.14
N SER A 89 -2.67 18.77 16.21
CA SER A 89 -1.30 19.29 16.25
C SER A 89 -1.29 20.82 16.21
N GLN A 90 -0.44 21.44 17.06
CA GLN A 90 -0.28 22.89 17.12
C GLN A 90 1.16 23.29 16.82
N GLU A 91 1.31 24.36 16.06
CA GLU A 91 2.60 25.00 15.78
C GLU A 91 2.73 26.31 16.59
N ILE A 92 3.78 26.42 17.39
CA ILE A 92 3.99 27.59 18.25
C ILE A 92 5.41 28.11 18.05
N ALA A 93 5.51 29.39 17.67
CA ALA A 93 6.81 30.07 17.56
C ALA A 93 7.40 30.31 18.95
N VAL A 94 8.68 30.06 19.12
CA VAL A 94 9.42 30.24 20.38
C VAL A 94 9.47 31.68 20.81
N ASN A 95 9.80 32.60 19.89
CA ASN A 95 9.84 34.05 20.11
C ASN A 95 10.57 34.42 21.40
N LYS A 96 11.74 33.83 21.67
CA LYS A 96 12.59 34.06 22.85
C LYS A 96 11.95 33.72 24.21
N ARG A 97 10.82 32.97 24.21
CA ARG A 97 10.14 32.57 25.45
C ARG A 97 10.83 31.35 26.04
N GLN A 98 11.08 31.38 27.36
CA GLN A 98 11.65 30.24 28.09
C GLN A 98 10.59 29.26 28.61
N ILE A 99 9.34 29.73 28.74
CA ILE A 99 8.25 28.90 29.20
C ILE A 99 7.12 28.97 28.15
N ILE A 100 6.73 27.82 27.65
CA ILE A 100 5.64 27.72 26.70
C ILE A 100 4.70 26.60 27.16
N ASN A 101 3.56 26.99 27.72
CA ASN A 101 2.50 26.04 28.07
C ASN A 101 1.52 25.94 26.89
N VAL A 102 1.08 24.73 26.61
CA VAL A 102 0.25 24.44 25.44
C VAL A 102 -0.97 23.65 25.89
N THR A 103 -2.13 24.07 25.43
CA THR A 103 -3.36 23.29 25.58
C THR A 103 -3.69 22.70 24.20
N LEU A 104 -3.58 21.39 24.07
CA LEU A 104 -3.99 20.69 22.85
C LEU A 104 -5.51 20.55 22.89
N SER A 105 -6.15 20.95 21.82
CA SER A 105 -7.56 20.65 21.61
C SER A 105 -7.69 19.19 21.22
N ASP A 106 -8.69 18.53 21.80
CA ASP A 106 -9.05 17.19 21.35
C ASP A 106 -9.23 17.25 19.85
N ASP A 107 -8.59 16.33 19.13
CA ASP A 107 -8.90 16.13 17.72
C ASP A 107 -10.33 15.56 17.68
N ILE A 108 -11.33 16.46 17.75
CA ILE A 108 -12.75 16.17 17.53
C ILE A 108 -13.01 15.90 16.03
N MET A 109 -11.99 15.81 15.21
CA MET A 109 -11.97 14.78 14.21
C MET A 109 -11.78 13.42 14.93
N LEU A 110 -12.74 13.09 15.80
CA LEU A 110 -13.36 11.78 15.68
C LEU A 110 -13.48 11.63 14.16
N ILE A 111 -12.59 10.86 13.61
CA ILE A 111 -12.88 10.19 12.37
C ILE A 111 -14.16 9.45 12.75
N ASP A 112 -15.30 10.12 12.59
CA ASP A 112 -16.56 9.46 12.40
C ASP A 112 -16.26 8.61 11.17
N GLU A 113 -15.74 7.42 11.44
CA GLU A 113 -15.39 6.45 10.43
C GLU A 113 -16.72 6.10 9.78
N VAL A 114 -17.05 6.91 8.77
CA VAL A 114 -18.30 6.81 8.03
C VAL A 114 -18.14 5.63 7.12
N VAL A 115 -18.85 4.57 7.44
CA VAL A 115 -18.97 3.39 6.60
C VAL A 115 -20.06 3.66 5.60
N VAL A 116 -19.78 3.52 4.32
CA VAL A 116 -20.81 3.56 3.27
C VAL A 116 -21.60 2.25 3.37
N VAL A 117 -22.81 2.30 3.85
CA VAL A 117 -23.68 1.13 4.01
C VAL A 117 -24.89 1.31 3.08
N GLY A 118 -25.04 0.44 2.12
CA GLY A 118 -26.16 0.48 1.19
C GLY A 118 -26.19 1.77 0.38
N TYR A 119 -27.33 2.44 0.44
CA TYR A 119 -27.58 3.68 -0.31
C TYR A 119 -27.27 4.96 0.52
N GLY A 120 -26.50 4.84 1.61
CA GLY A 120 -26.19 5.94 2.50
C GLY A 120 -24.87 5.76 3.25
N THR A 121 -24.49 6.78 3.99
CA THR A 121 -23.33 6.75 4.89
C THR A 121 -23.85 6.61 6.33
N VAL A 122 -23.41 5.59 7.06
CA VAL A 122 -23.75 5.35 8.47
C VAL A 122 -22.46 5.44 9.27
N ARG A 123 -22.53 5.98 10.48
CA ARG A 123 -21.37 5.99 11.39
C ARG A 123 -21.05 4.57 11.80
N LYS A 124 -19.77 4.24 11.87
CA LYS A 124 -19.32 2.92 12.33
C LYS A 124 -19.83 2.60 13.75
N SER A 125 -19.97 3.62 14.59
CA SER A 125 -20.59 3.51 15.93
C SER A 125 -22.03 3.00 15.90
N ASP A 126 -22.72 3.23 14.80
CA ASP A 126 -24.16 2.90 14.63
C ASP A 126 -24.32 1.49 14.02
N LEU A 127 -23.23 0.87 13.57
CA LEU A 127 -23.23 -0.50 13.09
C LEU A 127 -23.05 -1.46 14.27
N THR A 128 -24.13 -2.13 14.65
CA THR A 128 -24.12 -3.15 15.73
C THR A 128 -23.47 -4.47 15.31
N GLY A 129 -23.06 -4.60 14.04
CA GLY A 129 -22.51 -5.83 13.45
C GLY A 129 -20.98 -5.88 13.43
N SER A 130 -20.43 -7.10 13.29
CA SER A 130 -18.98 -7.30 13.13
C SER A 130 -18.52 -6.92 11.72
N VAL A 131 -17.85 -5.78 11.61
CA VAL A 131 -17.27 -5.27 10.36
C VAL A 131 -15.76 -5.47 10.38
N GLY A 132 -15.22 -6.16 9.35
CA GLY A 132 -13.78 -6.23 9.11
C GLY A 132 -13.36 -5.09 8.20
N LYS A 133 -12.37 -4.29 8.60
CA LYS A 133 -11.82 -3.20 7.79
C LYS A 133 -10.39 -3.48 7.42
N VAL A 134 -10.05 -3.17 6.18
CA VAL A 134 -8.68 -3.17 5.66
C VAL A 134 -8.40 -1.78 5.08
N THR A 135 -7.33 -1.17 5.54
CA THR A 135 -6.92 0.18 5.14
C THR A 135 -6.06 0.15 3.88
N THR A 136 -5.97 1.28 3.18
CA THR A 136 -5.04 1.47 2.02
C THR A 136 -3.61 1.05 2.37
N ARG A 137 -3.15 1.38 3.57
CA ARG A 137 -1.79 1.03 4.01
C ARG A 137 -1.59 -0.48 4.06
N GLU A 138 -2.56 -1.20 4.58
CA GLU A 138 -2.51 -2.66 4.67
C GLU A 138 -2.61 -3.31 3.29
N LEU A 139 -3.50 -2.81 2.41
CA LEU A 139 -3.62 -3.30 1.04
C LEU A 139 -2.31 -3.18 0.26
N ASN A 140 -1.58 -2.08 0.45
CA ASN A 140 -0.35 -1.79 -0.27
C ASN A 140 0.92 -2.42 0.35
N GLN A 141 0.81 -3.16 1.46
CA GLN A 141 1.95 -3.88 2.04
C GLN A 141 2.45 -5.04 1.18
N LEU A 142 1.58 -5.63 0.39
CA LEU A 142 1.92 -6.70 -0.54
C LEU A 142 2.02 -6.12 -1.95
N SER A 143 3.07 -6.48 -2.66
CA SER A 143 3.25 -6.14 -4.07
C SER A 143 2.39 -7.07 -4.94
N THR A 144 1.08 -7.04 -4.77
CA THR A 144 0.11 -7.81 -5.55
C THR A 144 -0.84 -6.89 -6.30
N ILE A 145 -1.33 -7.35 -7.44
CA ILE A 145 -2.36 -6.69 -8.23
C ILE A 145 -3.76 -7.26 -7.94
N ASP A 146 -3.85 -8.34 -7.18
CA ASP A 146 -5.10 -9.02 -6.81
C ASP A 146 -5.55 -8.56 -5.43
N ILE A 147 -6.79 -8.03 -5.36
CA ILE A 147 -7.38 -7.52 -4.11
C ILE A 147 -7.58 -8.65 -3.10
N GLY A 148 -8.01 -9.83 -3.55
CA GLY A 148 -8.21 -10.96 -2.66
C GLY A 148 -6.90 -11.39 -2.00
N GLN A 149 -5.79 -11.45 -2.76
CA GLN A 149 -4.47 -11.73 -2.16
C GLN A 149 -4.07 -10.62 -1.18
N ALA A 150 -4.37 -9.36 -1.48
CA ALA A 150 -4.06 -8.24 -0.59
C ALA A 150 -4.78 -8.31 0.77
N ILE A 151 -5.98 -8.92 0.83
CA ILE A 151 -6.77 -9.07 2.05
C ILE A 151 -6.60 -10.43 2.73
N ALA A 152 -5.92 -11.37 2.11
CA ALA A 152 -5.75 -12.73 2.64
C ALA A 152 -5.12 -12.71 4.04
N GLY A 153 -5.77 -13.40 5.01
CA GLY A 153 -5.31 -13.49 6.39
C GLY A 153 -5.45 -12.22 7.24
N ARG A 154 -6.00 -11.11 6.70
CA ARG A 154 -6.12 -9.83 7.40
C ARG A 154 -7.46 -9.64 8.12
N VAL A 155 -8.49 -10.32 7.69
CA VAL A 155 -9.83 -10.19 8.26
C VAL A 155 -10.30 -11.54 8.81
N ALA A 156 -10.55 -11.58 10.10
CA ALA A 156 -11.06 -12.79 10.76
C ALA A 156 -12.40 -13.23 10.17
N GLY A 157 -12.53 -14.53 9.87
CA GLY A 157 -13.75 -15.12 9.26
C GLY A 157 -13.88 -14.84 7.76
N VAL A 158 -12.81 -14.39 7.12
CA VAL A 158 -12.72 -14.28 5.65
C VAL A 158 -11.65 -15.25 5.17
N ASP A 159 -12.06 -16.17 4.33
CA ASP A 159 -11.20 -17.13 3.67
C ASP A 159 -10.92 -16.66 2.24
N VAL A 160 -9.66 -16.66 1.85
CA VAL A 160 -9.23 -16.28 0.51
C VAL A 160 -8.41 -17.41 -0.08
N THR A 161 -8.94 -17.99 -1.14
CA THR A 161 -8.27 -19.08 -1.86
C THR A 161 -7.87 -18.62 -3.26
N SER A 162 -6.60 -18.80 -3.62
CA SER A 162 -6.13 -18.60 -4.99
C SER A 162 -6.47 -19.82 -5.84
N ASN A 163 -7.03 -19.61 -7.03
CA ASN A 163 -7.34 -20.71 -7.94
C ASN A 163 -6.08 -21.37 -8.49
N SER A 164 -5.04 -20.59 -8.74
CA SER A 164 -3.70 -21.06 -9.14
C SER A 164 -2.66 -19.97 -8.86
N GLY A 165 -1.38 -20.26 -9.10
CA GLY A 165 -0.29 -19.28 -9.04
C GLY A 165 -0.08 -18.51 -10.36
N ALA A 166 -0.93 -18.71 -11.37
CA ALA A 166 -0.81 -18.02 -12.65
C ALA A 166 -1.17 -16.54 -12.52
N PRO A 167 -0.49 -15.64 -13.23
CA PRO A 167 -0.88 -14.25 -13.32
C PRO A 167 -2.34 -14.13 -13.74
N GLY A 168 -3.09 -13.34 -12.96
CA GLY A 168 -4.50 -13.12 -13.26
C GLY A 168 -5.46 -14.26 -13.00
N ALA A 169 -5.05 -15.32 -12.33
CA ALA A 169 -5.92 -16.45 -12.03
C ALA A 169 -7.11 -16.11 -11.13
N GLY A 170 -7.11 -14.92 -10.54
CA GLY A 170 -8.12 -14.46 -9.60
C GLY A 170 -8.09 -15.23 -8.27
N THR A 171 -8.76 -14.66 -7.31
CA THR A 171 -8.95 -15.25 -5.98
C THR A 171 -10.43 -15.41 -5.67
N LYS A 172 -10.76 -16.42 -4.88
CA LYS A 172 -12.11 -16.58 -4.34
C LYS A 172 -12.12 -16.10 -2.90
N ILE A 173 -12.98 -15.13 -2.63
CA ILE A 173 -13.21 -14.58 -1.30
C ILE A 173 -14.47 -15.24 -0.74
N ARG A 174 -14.40 -15.78 0.48
CA ARG A 174 -15.55 -16.33 1.20
C ARG A 174 -15.66 -15.73 2.57
N VAL A 175 -16.87 -15.36 2.95
CA VAL A 175 -17.16 -14.77 4.25
C VAL A 175 -17.93 -15.80 5.08
N ARG A 176 -17.34 -16.21 6.24
CA ARG A 176 -17.89 -17.22 7.15
C ARG A 176 -18.11 -18.62 6.53
N GLY A 177 -17.33 -18.97 5.50
CA GLY A 177 -17.34 -20.30 4.90
C GLY A 177 -18.43 -20.52 3.87
N TYR A 178 -18.86 -21.76 3.75
CA TYR A 178 -19.87 -22.18 2.76
C TYR A 178 -21.26 -22.14 3.39
N GLY A 179 -22.10 -21.18 3.01
CA GLY A 179 -23.49 -21.06 3.45
C GLY A 179 -24.51 -21.71 2.51
N THR A 180 -24.09 -22.10 1.31
CA THR A 180 -24.97 -22.65 0.26
C THR A 180 -24.23 -23.65 -0.63
N ILE A 181 -24.99 -24.56 -1.26
CA ILE A 181 -24.45 -25.51 -2.26
C ILE A 181 -24.14 -24.80 -3.60
N ASN A 182 -24.78 -23.65 -3.85
CA ASN A 182 -24.56 -22.84 -5.06
C ASN A 182 -23.36 -21.92 -4.90
N SER A 183 -23.37 -20.74 -5.54
CA SER A 183 -22.30 -19.74 -5.35
C SER A 183 -22.27 -19.25 -3.91
N SER A 184 -21.10 -19.33 -3.28
CA SER A 184 -20.79 -18.78 -1.96
C SER A 184 -20.01 -17.48 -2.04
N ASP A 185 -19.95 -16.84 -3.22
CA ASP A 185 -19.27 -15.57 -3.41
C ASP A 185 -20.01 -14.44 -2.68
N PRO A 186 -19.32 -13.51 -2.04
CA PRO A 186 -19.94 -12.36 -1.40
C PRO A 186 -20.46 -11.38 -2.46
N LEU A 187 -21.35 -10.50 -2.05
CA LEU A 187 -21.75 -9.36 -2.87
C LEU A 187 -20.62 -8.30 -2.83
N TYR A 188 -20.13 -7.92 -3.99
CA TYR A 188 -19.19 -6.78 -4.11
C TYR A 188 -19.97 -5.49 -4.35
N VAL A 189 -19.61 -4.45 -3.62
CA VAL A 189 -20.19 -3.11 -3.76
C VAL A 189 -19.04 -2.11 -3.86
N VAL A 190 -18.90 -1.46 -5.01
CA VAL A 190 -17.86 -0.49 -5.30
C VAL A 190 -18.47 0.90 -5.38
N ASP A 191 -18.02 1.82 -4.53
CA ASP A 191 -18.54 3.18 -4.43
C ASP A 191 -20.08 3.26 -4.35
N GLY A 192 -20.70 2.28 -3.66
CA GLY A 192 -22.15 2.18 -3.49
C GLY A 192 -22.88 1.40 -4.58
N PHE A 193 -22.20 0.94 -5.64
CA PHE A 193 -22.81 0.20 -6.74
C PHE A 193 -22.46 -1.30 -6.67
N PRO A 194 -23.46 -2.19 -6.72
CA PRO A 194 -23.20 -3.63 -6.77
C PRO A 194 -22.57 -4.03 -8.10
N VAL A 195 -21.49 -4.81 -8.02
CA VAL A 195 -20.75 -5.33 -9.18
C VAL A 195 -20.61 -6.85 -9.10
N SER A 196 -20.37 -7.53 -10.22
CA SER A 196 -20.23 -8.98 -10.30
C SER A 196 -18.84 -9.45 -9.86
N ASP A 197 -17.82 -8.66 -10.14
CA ASP A 197 -16.43 -8.95 -9.82
C ASP A 197 -15.65 -7.66 -9.52
N ILE A 198 -14.44 -7.80 -9.01
CA ILE A 198 -13.54 -6.70 -8.63
C ILE A 198 -12.17 -6.80 -9.29
N ASP A 199 -12.00 -7.70 -10.24
CA ASP A 199 -10.72 -7.98 -10.90
C ASP A 199 -10.20 -6.80 -11.75
N TYR A 200 -11.09 -5.85 -12.05
CA TYR A 200 -10.75 -4.62 -12.77
C TYR A 200 -10.14 -3.53 -11.90
N LEU A 201 -10.17 -3.69 -10.58
CA LEU A 201 -9.64 -2.70 -9.64
C LEU A 201 -8.22 -3.08 -9.22
N SER A 202 -7.36 -2.07 -9.08
CA SER A 202 -6.06 -2.22 -8.43
C SER A 202 -6.18 -1.98 -6.92
N PRO A 203 -5.49 -2.75 -6.04
CA PRO A 203 -5.41 -2.44 -4.61
C PRO A 203 -4.98 -1.00 -4.32
N GLN A 204 -4.18 -0.41 -5.19
CA GLN A 204 -3.68 0.97 -5.07
C GLN A 204 -4.75 2.03 -5.31
N ASP A 205 -5.84 1.69 -6.00
CA ASP A 205 -6.97 2.58 -6.24
C ASP A 205 -7.97 2.62 -5.08
N ILE A 206 -7.80 1.75 -4.08
CA ILE A 206 -8.72 1.56 -2.96
C ILE A 206 -8.34 2.47 -1.80
N GLU A 207 -9.31 3.22 -1.27
CA GLU A 207 -9.19 4.00 -0.03
C GLU A 207 -9.46 3.13 1.19
N SER A 208 -10.54 2.34 1.17
CA SER A 208 -10.89 1.39 2.21
C SER A 208 -11.64 0.19 1.66
N LEU A 209 -11.47 -0.95 2.31
CA LEU A 209 -12.22 -2.16 2.04
C LEU A 209 -12.83 -2.64 3.35
N GLU A 210 -14.14 -2.83 3.36
CA GLU A 210 -14.89 -3.25 4.52
C GLU A 210 -15.69 -4.51 4.21
N ILE A 211 -15.71 -5.45 5.15
CA ILE A 211 -16.40 -6.72 4.96
C ILE A 211 -17.49 -6.85 6.02
N LEU A 212 -18.74 -6.79 5.56
CA LEU A 212 -19.91 -7.00 6.38
C LEU A 212 -20.15 -8.51 6.49
N LYS A 213 -20.05 -9.02 7.72
CA LYS A 213 -20.14 -10.45 7.98
C LYS A 213 -21.47 -10.85 8.63
N ASP A 214 -22.09 -9.94 9.38
CA ASP A 214 -23.31 -10.24 10.13
C ASP A 214 -24.58 -9.92 9.35
N ALA A 215 -25.61 -10.72 9.57
CA ALA A 215 -26.91 -10.55 8.92
C ALA A 215 -27.52 -9.16 9.18
N SER A 216 -27.32 -8.57 10.36
CA SER A 216 -27.79 -7.23 10.67
C SER A 216 -27.13 -6.16 9.78
N ALA A 217 -25.82 -6.27 9.54
CA ALA A 217 -25.09 -5.35 8.70
C ALA A 217 -25.37 -5.56 7.19
N THR A 218 -25.69 -6.80 6.78
CA THR A 218 -25.97 -7.13 5.37
C THR A 218 -27.44 -7.00 4.99
N ALA A 219 -28.35 -6.79 5.97
CA ALA A 219 -29.81 -6.77 5.76
C ALA A 219 -30.26 -5.78 4.68
N ILE A 220 -29.60 -4.61 4.57
CA ILE A 220 -29.93 -3.59 3.56
C ILE A 220 -29.69 -4.06 2.12
N TYR A 221 -28.84 -5.09 1.92
CA TYR A 221 -28.58 -5.70 0.61
C TYR A 221 -29.52 -6.87 0.29
N GLY A 222 -30.44 -7.18 1.23
CA GLY A 222 -31.41 -8.26 1.09
C GLY A 222 -30.76 -9.63 0.90
N SER A 223 -31.41 -10.50 0.12
CA SER A 223 -30.91 -11.85 -0.17
C SER A 223 -29.54 -11.90 -0.85
N ARG A 224 -29.17 -10.88 -1.58
CA ARG A 224 -27.84 -10.78 -2.23
C ARG A 224 -26.70 -10.67 -1.22
N GLY A 225 -26.97 -10.16 0.00
CA GLY A 225 -25.99 -10.04 1.07
C GLY A 225 -25.86 -11.30 1.95
N ALA A 226 -26.55 -12.39 1.64
CA ALA A 226 -26.59 -13.60 2.48
C ALA A 226 -25.20 -14.25 2.68
N ASN A 227 -24.32 -14.19 1.70
CA ASN A 227 -22.94 -14.70 1.76
C ASN A 227 -21.91 -13.66 2.23
N GLY A 228 -22.38 -12.55 2.84
CA GLY A 228 -21.55 -11.41 3.18
C GLY A 228 -21.46 -10.36 2.08
N VAL A 229 -20.97 -9.17 2.43
CA VAL A 229 -20.82 -8.05 1.51
C VAL A 229 -19.42 -7.48 1.65
N VAL A 230 -18.74 -7.27 0.54
CA VAL A 230 -17.44 -6.60 0.45
C VAL A 230 -17.67 -5.21 -0.11
N LEU A 231 -17.53 -4.22 0.77
CA LEU A 231 -17.66 -2.80 0.42
C LEU A 231 -16.28 -2.28 0.06
N ILE A 232 -16.15 -1.70 -1.11
CA ILE A 232 -14.92 -1.11 -1.61
C ILE A 232 -15.19 0.36 -1.88
N LYS A 233 -14.41 1.21 -1.23
CA LYS A 233 -14.38 2.63 -1.51
C LYS A 233 -13.10 2.95 -2.27
N THR A 234 -13.23 3.52 -3.45
CA THR A 234 -12.08 3.98 -4.23
C THR A 234 -11.60 5.33 -3.74
N LYS A 235 -10.33 5.65 -4.01
CA LYS A 235 -9.73 6.93 -3.62
C LYS A 235 -10.50 8.09 -4.22
N GLY A 236 -10.89 9.05 -3.39
CA GLY A 236 -11.58 10.27 -3.75
C GLY A 236 -10.77 11.53 -3.45
N GLY A 237 -11.24 12.67 -3.90
CA GLY A 237 -10.74 13.97 -3.47
C GLY A 237 -11.35 14.40 -2.13
N GLN A 238 -10.70 15.34 -1.46
CA GLN A 238 -11.20 15.94 -0.22
C GLN A 238 -11.54 17.41 -0.45
N TYR A 239 -12.64 17.89 0.15
CA TYR A 239 -13.02 19.30 0.09
C TYR A 239 -11.94 20.16 0.77
N ASN A 240 -11.76 21.38 0.25
CA ASN A 240 -10.80 22.34 0.78
C ASN A 240 -9.36 21.81 0.88
N SER A 241 -8.99 20.86 0.04
CA SER A 241 -7.64 20.29 0.00
C SER A 241 -6.84 20.83 -1.18
N LYS A 242 -5.55 21.05 -0.97
CA LYS A 242 -4.61 21.36 -2.07
C LYS A 242 -4.50 20.14 -2.99
N THR A 243 -4.29 20.41 -4.27
CA THR A 243 -4.00 19.34 -5.22
C THR A 243 -2.73 18.59 -4.80
N SER A 244 -2.84 17.29 -4.66
CA SER A 244 -1.72 16.39 -4.40
C SER A 244 -1.52 15.43 -5.56
N ILE A 245 -0.27 15.14 -5.86
CA ILE A 245 0.15 14.21 -6.90
C ILE A 245 0.96 13.12 -6.21
N ASN A 246 0.51 11.89 -6.31
CA ASN A 246 1.19 10.73 -5.76
C ASN A 246 1.56 9.79 -6.90
N ALA A 247 2.84 9.47 -7.03
CA ALA A 247 3.34 8.49 -7.98
C ALA A 247 3.99 7.35 -7.22
N THR A 248 3.63 6.13 -7.56
CA THR A 248 4.19 4.92 -6.96
C THR A 248 4.66 3.99 -8.07
N ALA A 249 5.87 3.48 -7.95
CA ALA A 249 6.40 2.47 -8.85
C ALA A 249 7.11 1.39 -8.03
N TYR A 250 6.90 0.13 -8.37
CA TYR A 250 7.65 -0.98 -7.79
C TYR A 250 7.86 -2.10 -8.81
N ILE A 251 8.94 -2.85 -8.59
CA ILE A 251 9.27 -4.05 -9.33
C ILE A 251 9.42 -5.17 -8.32
N SER A 252 8.84 -6.32 -8.61
CA SER A 252 9.02 -7.53 -7.82
C SER A 252 9.45 -8.69 -8.72
N MET A 253 10.06 -9.71 -8.11
CA MET A 253 10.42 -10.93 -8.81
C MET A 253 9.92 -12.14 -8.03
N ALA A 254 9.48 -13.15 -8.76
CA ALA A 254 9.04 -14.43 -8.23
C ALA A 254 9.80 -15.57 -8.91
N LYS A 255 10.22 -16.55 -8.12
CA LYS A 255 10.80 -17.79 -8.66
C LYS A 255 10.34 -18.98 -7.83
N THR A 256 10.41 -20.16 -8.40
CA THR A 256 10.17 -21.40 -7.67
C THR A 256 11.18 -21.52 -6.52
N THR A 257 10.67 -21.71 -5.31
CA THR A 257 11.50 -21.84 -4.10
C THR A 257 11.85 -23.29 -3.79
N LYS A 258 11.02 -24.22 -4.25
CA LYS A 258 11.18 -25.65 -4.02
C LYS A 258 10.79 -26.43 -5.28
N HIS A 259 11.70 -27.24 -5.76
CA HIS A 259 11.44 -28.19 -6.85
C HIS A 259 10.99 -29.53 -6.30
N MET A 260 10.19 -30.25 -7.06
CA MET A 260 9.85 -31.63 -6.72
C MET A 260 11.04 -32.54 -7.04
N ASN A 261 11.41 -33.38 -6.09
CA ASN A 261 12.41 -34.43 -6.36
C ASN A 261 11.73 -35.56 -7.16
N LEU A 262 11.75 -35.38 -8.47
CA LEU A 262 11.25 -36.40 -9.40
C LEU A 262 12.39 -37.32 -9.79
N LEU A 263 12.06 -38.58 -10.10
CA LEU A 263 13.02 -39.51 -10.68
C LEU A 263 13.42 -39.02 -12.08
N ASN A 264 14.69 -39.09 -12.38
CA ASN A 264 15.16 -38.92 -13.73
C ASN A 264 14.83 -40.17 -14.58
N ALA A 265 15.08 -40.13 -15.91
CA ALA A 265 14.71 -41.22 -16.79
C ALA A 265 15.41 -42.54 -16.44
N TRP A 266 16.71 -42.49 -16.03
CA TRP A 266 17.45 -43.64 -15.60
C TRP A 266 16.90 -44.27 -14.32
N GLU A 267 16.62 -43.47 -13.31
CA GLU A 267 16.04 -43.91 -12.03
C GLU A 267 14.62 -44.47 -12.24
N PHE A 268 13.80 -43.81 -13.09
CA PHE A 268 12.46 -44.29 -13.44
C PHE A 268 12.52 -45.66 -14.16
N ALA A 269 13.41 -45.81 -15.14
CA ALA A 269 13.57 -47.06 -15.87
C ALA A 269 14.02 -48.20 -14.92
N THR A 270 14.94 -47.92 -14.00
CA THR A 270 15.40 -48.85 -12.98
C THR A 270 14.25 -49.29 -12.07
N LEU A 271 13.48 -48.33 -11.55
CA LEU A 271 12.32 -48.62 -10.71
C LEU A 271 11.28 -49.45 -11.44
N LYS A 272 11.00 -49.18 -12.71
CA LYS A 272 10.04 -49.94 -13.53
C LYS A 272 10.47 -51.38 -13.74
N LYS A 273 11.77 -51.63 -13.97
CA LYS A 273 12.31 -53.01 -14.08
C LYS A 273 12.24 -53.76 -12.74
N GLU A 274 12.58 -53.11 -11.63
CA GLU A 274 12.42 -53.68 -10.29
C GLU A 274 10.96 -54.02 -9.97
N LEU A 275 10.05 -53.13 -10.31
CA LEU A 275 8.61 -53.34 -10.11
C LEU A 275 8.11 -54.56 -10.92
N ALA A 276 8.52 -54.66 -12.18
CA ALA A 276 8.14 -55.78 -13.04
C ALA A 276 8.65 -57.11 -12.50
N ALA A 277 9.92 -57.13 -12.02
CA ALA A 277 10.48 -58.32 -11.41
C ALA A 277 9.78 -58.74 -10.10
N ASN A 278 9.47 -57.76 -9.24
CA ASN A 278 8.83 -58.03 -7.94
C ASN A 278 7.32 -58.39 -8.06
N SER A 279 6.64 -57.89 -9.07
CA SER A 279 5.23 -58.17 -9.31
C SER A 279 4.95 -59.37 -10.22
N ASN A 280 6.01 -60.05 -10.72
CA ASN A 280 5.92 -61.10 -11.72
C ASN A 280 5.10 -60.67 -12.98
N THR A 281 5.08 -59.38 -13.27
CA THR A 281 4.37 -58.83 -14.44
C THR A 281 5.40 -58.48 -15.51
N PRO A 282 5.52 -59.23 -16.62
CA PRO A 282 6.52 -58.97 -17.64
C PRO A 282 6.27 -57.65 -18.32
N LEU A 283 7.33 -56.93 -18.59
CA LEU A 283 7.30 -55.72 -19.44
C LEU A 283 7.05 -56.15 -20.89
N SER A 284 6.46 -55.22 -21.67
CA SER A 284 6.44 -55.40 -23.11
C SER A 284 7.86 -55.40 -23.69
N ALA A 285 8.10 -56.17 -24.78
CA ALA A 285 9.42 -56.19 -25.41
C ALA A 285 9.92 -54.80 -25.80
N ARG A 286 9.02 -53.89 -26.16
CA ARG A 286 9.35 -52.50 -26.46
C ARG A 286 9.80 -51.72 -25.20
N ASP A 287 9.06 -51.83 -24.11
CA ASP A 287 9.39 -51.14 -22.87
C ASP A 287 10.70 -51.68 -22.27
N GLU A 288 10.90 -52.98 -22.33
CA GLU A 288 12.15 -53.62 -21.86
C GLU A 288 13.38 -53.12 -22.65
N ALA A 289 13.28 -53.08 -23.98
CA ALA A 289 14.34 -52.55 -24.84
C ALA A 289 14.63 -51.07 -24.55
N MET A 290 13.56 -50.25 -24.36
CA MET A 290 13.69 -48.84 -24.03
C MET A 290 14.36 -48.63 -22.65
N TYR A 291 13.89 -49.34 -21.63
CA TYR A 291 14.48 -49.22 -20.28
C TYR A 291 15.91 -49.72 -20.23
N ASN A 292 16.25 -50.78 -20.93
CA ASN A 292 17.64 -51.26 -21.07
C ASN A 292 18.51 -50.15 -21.69
N TYR A 293 18.09 -49.57 -22.80
CA TYR A 293 18.83 -48.46 -23.44
C TYR A 293 19.05 -47.29 -22.49
N VAL A 294 18.01 -46.86 -21.76
CA VAL A 294 18.10 -45.74 -20.80
C VAL A 294 19.05 -46.07 -19.65
N ILE A 295 19.02 -47.32 -19.11
CA ILE A 295 19.84 -47.75 -17.99
C ILE A 295 21.32 -47.90 -18.44
N ASP A 296 21.57 -48.56 -19.55
CA ASP A 296 22.90 -48.81 -20.04
C ASP A 296 23.66 -47.54 -20.39
N ASN A 297 22.94 -46.54 -20.91
CA ASN A 297 23.51 -45.26 -21.24
C ASN A 297 23.44 -44.22 -20.10
N LYS A 298 22.87 -44.56 -18.95
CA LYS A 298 22.62 -43.63 -17.82
C LYS A 298 21.96 -42.34 -18.28
N TYR A 299 20.98 -42.45 -19.18
CA TYR A 299 20.30 -41.32 -19.77
C TYR A 299 19.38 -40.65 -18.76
N GLU A 300 19.73 -39.41 -18.35
CA GLU A 300 18.98 -38.68 -17.33
C GLU A 300 17.65 -38.11 -17.83
N GLY A 301 17.51 -37.93 -19.13
CA GLY A 301 16.32 -37.31 -19.73
C GLY A 301 16.33 -35.78 -19.63
N THR A 302 15.18 -35.20 -19.84
CA THR A 302 14.98 -33.76 -19.77
C THR A 302 14.24 -33.41 -18.48
N ASN A 303 14.78 -32.49 -17.67
CA ASN A 303 14.05 -31.89 -16.57
C ASN A 303 13.06 -30.86 -17.11
N TRP A 304 11.83 -31.27 -17.33
CA TRP A 304 10.78 -30.41 -17.88
C TRP A 304 10.41 -29.26 -16.94
N GLU A 305 10.59 -29.41 -15.63
CA GLU A 305 10.36 -28.31 -14.68
C GLU A 305 11.33 -27.15 -14.95
N ASP A 306 12.60 -27.43 -15.15
CA ASP A 306 13.62 -26.42 -15.46
C ASP A 306 13.41 -25.80 -16.84
N GLU A 307 12.96 -26.62 -17.83
CA GLU A 307 12.69 -26.13 -19.17
C GLU A 307 11.52 -25.13 -19.23
N VAL A 308 10.49 -25.30 -18.42
CA VAL A 308 9.31 -24.44 -18.42
C VAL A 308 9.38 -23.32 -17.38
N ALA A 309 10.21 -23.47 -16.34
CA ALA A 309 10.32 -22.48 -15.28
C ALA A 309 11.17 -21.27 -15.72
N ARG A 310 10.84 -20.12 -15.14
CA ARG A 310 11.62 -18.88 -15.22
C ARG A 310 11.49 -18.06 -13.95
N THR A 311 12.36 -17.08 -13.78
CA THR A 311 12.11 -16.00 -12.86
C THR A 311 11.11 -15.04 -13.52
N GLY A 312 9.93 -14.88 -12.91
CA GLY A 312 8.91 -13.93 -13.35
C GLY A 312 9.14 -12.56 -12.73
N TYR A 313 9.01 -11.51 -13.52
CA TYR A 313 9.10 -10.12 -13.06
C TYR A 313 7.71 -9.48 -13.09
N SER A 314 7.41 -8.72 -12.05
CA SER A 314 6.19 -7.92 -11.99
C SER A 314 6.57 -6.46 -11.82
N GLN A 315 5.88 -5.60 -12.57
CA GLN A 315 6.06 -4.15 -12.56
C GLN A 315 4.70 -3.52 -12.30
N ASN A 316 4.70 -2.47 -11.50
CA ASN A 316 3.48 -1.69 -11.24
C ASN A 316 3.84 -0.20 -11.20
N TYR A 317 3.05 0.58 -11.88
CA TYR A 317 3.16 2.04 -11.95
C TYR A 317 1.78 2.62 -11.68
N ASN A 318 1.68 3.46 -10.66
CA ASN A 318 0.44 4.13 -10.28
C ASN A 318 0.68 5.63 -10.18
N LEU A 319 -0.24 6.41 -10.71
CA LEU A 319 -0.30 7.86 -10.62
C LEU A 319 -1.68 8.27 -10.13
N ASP A 320 -1.75 8.97 -9.01
CA ASP A 320 -2.96 9.53 -8.45
C ASP A 320 -2.84 11.05 -8.32
N ILE A 321 -3.83 11.78 -8.81
CA ILE A 321 -3.97 13.22 -8.66
C ILE A 321 -5.30 13.48 -7.97
N ASN A 322 -5.28 14.09 -6.80
CA ASN A 322 -6.50 14.38 -6.05
C ASN A 322 -6.45 15.78 -5.42
N GLY A 323 -7.61 16.33 -5.16
CA GLY A 323 -7.74 17.66 -4.57
C GLY A 323 -9.19 18.09 -4.47
N GLY A 324 -9.42 19.32 -4.03
CA GLY A 324 -10.76 19.87 -4.01
C GLY A 324 -10.85 21.29 -3.48
N THR A 325 -11.93 21.93 -3.86
CA THR A 325 -12.37 23.25 -3.37
C THR A 325 -13.47 23.09 -2.31
N ASP A 326 -14.10 24.17 -1.90
CA ASP A 326 -15.28 24.15 -1.04
C ASP A 326 -16.51 23.47 -1.68
N ARG A 327 -16.57 23.45 -3.03
CA ARG A 327 -17.71 22.96 -3.81
C ARG A 327 -17.44 21.71 -4.64
N GLN A 328 -16.19 21.40 -4.91
CA GLN A 328 -15.81 20.31 -5.80
C GLN A 328 -14.69 19.48 -5.19
N THR A 329 -14.78 18.16 -5.35
CA THR A 329 -13.64 17.26 -5.12
C THR A 329 -13.36 16.49 -6.40
N PHE A 330 -12.10 16.17 -6.63
CA PHE A 330 -11.69 15.35 -7.76
C PHE A 330 -10.58 14.39 -7.38
N SER A 331 -10.60 13.24 -8.02
CA SER A 331 -9.50 12.27 -7.99
C SER A 331 -9.40 11.61 -9.35
N ILE A 332 -8.19 11.61 -9.91
CA ILE A 332 -7.86 10.96 -11.17
C ILE A 332 -6.73 10.00 -10.89
N GLY A 333 -6.93 8.73 -11.22
CA GLY A 333 -5.94 7.67 -11.05
C GLY A 333 -5.64 6.99 -12.37
N ALA A 334 -4.40 6.57 -12.56
CA ALA A 334 -3.97 5.70 -13.65
C ALA A 334 -3.01 4.66 -13.10
N THR A 335 -3.26 3.40 -13.40
CA THR A 335 -2.40 2.27 -12.99
C THR A 335 -2.07 1.42 -14.20
N TYR A 336 -0.79 1.13 -14.39
CA TYR A 336 -0.32 0.10 -15.28
C TYR A 336 0.42 -0.95 -14.48
N ALA A 337 0.02 -2.21 -14.63
CA ALA A 337 0.69 -3.33 -14.01
C ALA A 337 0.96 -4.43 -15.05
N LYS A 338 2.17 -4.97 -15.01
CA LYS A 338 2.56 -6.15 -15.77
C LYS A 338 3.04 -7.21 -14.80
N GLN A 339 2.52 -8.42 -14.92
CA GLN A 339 2.93 -9.57 -14.12
C GLN A 339 3.36 -10.71 -15.02
N GLU A 340 4.58 -11.18 -14.84
CA GLU A 340 5.07 -12.41 -15.47
C GLU A 340 5.02 -13.56 -14.47
N GLY A 341 4.49 -14.69 -14.93
CA GLY A 341 4.46 -15.92 -14.14
C GLY A 341 5.83 -16.61 -14.08
N ILE A 342 5.95 -17.50 -13.12
CA ILE A 342 7.13 -18.39 -12.99
C ILE A 342 7.22 -19.45 -14.09
N LEU A 343 6.16 -19.64 -14.86
CA LEU A 343 6.16 -20.46 -16.06
C LEU A 343 6.32 -19.58 -17.29
N LYS A 344 7.09 -20.03 -18.27
CA LYS A 344 7.26 -19.37 -19.57
C LYS A 344 5.89 -19.20 -20.25
N TYR A 345 5.73 -18.12 -21.02
CA TYR A 345 4.51 -17.80 -21.77
C TYR A 345 3.25 -17.53 -20.92
N ASN A 346 3.41 -17.33 -19.63
CA ASN A 346 2.33 -16.94 -18.76
C ASN A 346 2.59 -15.52 -18.23
N SER A 347 1.78 -14.55 -18.65
CA SER A 347 1.90 -13.16 -18.27
C SER A 347 0.51 -12.50 -18.27
N MET A 348 0.39 -11.38 -17.57
CA MET A 348 -0.79 -10.54 -17.56
C MET A 348 -0.38 -9.08 -17.54
N ASP A 349 -1.06 -8.29 -18.34
CA ASP A 349 -0.99 -6.83 -18.33
C ASP A 349 -2.35 -6.26 -17.95
N ILE A 350 -2.36 -5.23 -17.11
CA ILE A 350 -3.57 -4.49 -16.75
C ILE A 350 -3.29 -2.99 -16.84
N LEU A 351 -4.20 -2.27 -17.47
CA LEU A 351 -4.23 -0.81 -17.52
C LEU A 351 -5.57 -0.36 -16.95
N THR A 352 -5.54 0.43 -15.89
CA THR A 352 -6.75 1.04 -15.31
C THR A 352 -6.66 2.54 -15.34
N GLY A 353 -7.80 3.19 -15.58
CA GLY A 353 -7.98 4.61 -15.44
C GLY A 353 -9.22 4.89 -14.61
N ARG A 354 -9.13 5.81 -13.66
CA ARG A 354 -10.20 6.14 -12.72
C ARG A 354 -10.40 7.64 -12.63
N ILE A 355 -11.66 8.06 -12.63
CA ILE A 355 -12.06 9.46 -12.40
C ILE A 355 -13.19 9.47 -11.40
N ASN A 356 -12.97 10.12 -10.27
CA ASN A 356 -14.00 10.41 -9.27
C ASN A 356 -14.11 11.90 -9.13
N ASN A 357 -15.32 12.43 -9.30
CA ASN A 357 -15.58 13.86 -9.19
C ASN A 357 -16.90 14.07 -8.47
N THR A 358 -16.93 14.99 -7.52
CA THR A 358 -18.14 15.31 -6.75
C THR A 358 -18.32 16.82 -6.67
N TYR A 359 -19.52 17.28 -6.99
CA TYR A 359 -19.91 18.67 -6.96
C TYR A 359 -21.03 18.91 -5.95
N LYS A 360 -20.88 19.90 -5.10
CA LYS A 360 -21.97 20.46 -4.29
C LYS A 360 -22.74 21.50 -5.12
N LEU A 361 -23.99 21.19 -5.40
CA LEU A 361 -24.89 22.06 -6.11
C LEU A 361 -25.70 22.94 -5.12
N PRO A 362 -26.33 24.03 -5.59
CA PRO A 362 -27.31 24.79 -4.79
C PRO A 362 -28.39 23.87 -4.22
N LEU A 363 -29.06 24.32 -3.17
CA LEU A 363 -30.15 23.60 -2.48
C LEU A 363 -29.70 22.31 -1.76
N GLY A 364 -28.37 22.14 -1.47
CA GLY A 364 -27.86 20.96 -0.75
C GLY A 364 -27.75 19.69 -1.60
N LEU A 365 -27.90 19.80 -2.91
CA LEU A 365 -27.75 18.69 -3.84
C LEU A 365 -26.26 18.36 -4.03
N THR A 366 -25.96 17.08 -4.24
CA THR A 366 -24.60 16.61 -4.57
C THR A 366 -24.64 15.78 -5.85
N LEU A 367 -23.82 16.13 -6.83
CA LEU A 367 -23.63 15.36 -8.05
C LEU A 367 -22.28 14.65 -7.98
N GLY A 368 -22.29 13.30 -8.01
CA GLY A 368 -21.10 12.47 -8.08
C GLY A 368 -20.97 11.81 -9.45
N ILE A 369 -19.77 11.78 -9.98
CA ILE A 369 -19.41 11.07 -11.21
C ILE A 369 -18.23 10.17 -10.88
N ASN A 370 -18.45 8.86 -10.97
CA ASN A 370 -17.42 7.84 -10.81
C ASN A 370 -17.31 7.04 -12.11
N ALA A 371 -16.14 7.04 -12.70
CA ALA A 371 -15.86 6.27 -13.91
C ALA A 371 -14.56 5.49 -13.75
N VAL A 372 -14.60 4.22 -14.14
CA VAL A 372 -13.43 3.35 -14.17
C VAL A 372 -13.36 2.71 -15.55
N TYR A 373 -12.19 2.78 -16.15
CA TYR A 373 -11.84 2.03 -17.34
C TYR A 373 -10.77 1.02 -16.98
N SER A 374 -10.93 -0.22 -17.41
CA SER A 374 -9.92 -1.24 -17.25
C SER A 374 -9.76 -2.05 -18.52
N HIS A 375 -8.52 -2.27 -18.90
CA HIS A 375 -8.15 -3.18 -19.99
C HIS A 375 -7.17 -4.21 -19.43
N ARG A 376 -7.48 -5.50 -19.66
CA ARG A 376 -6.68 -6.63 -19.20
C ARG A 376 -6.35 -7.54 -20.37
N SER A 377 -5.08 -7.95 -20.47
CA SER A 377 -4.56 -8.88 -21.45
C SER A 377 -3.76 -9.99 -20.75
N SER A 378 -3.92 -11.23 -21.16
CA SER A 378 -3.25 -12.40 -20.59
C SER A 378 -2.77 -13.34 -21.70
#